data_ac8b458f111124dbf8a1a5999e35ed30
#
_entry.id   ac8b458f111124dbf8a1a5999e35ed30
#
_cell.length_a   1.000
_cell.length_b   1.000
_cell.length_c   1.000
_cell.angle_alpha   90.00
_cell.angle_beta   90.00
_cell.angle_gamma   90.00
#
_symmetry.space_group_name_H-M   'P 1'
#
loop_
_entity.id
_entity.type
_entity.pdbx_description
1 polymer ?
#
loop_
_entity_poly.entity_id
_entity_poly.type
_entity_poly.pdbx_seq_one_letter_code
_entity_poly.pdbx_strand_id
1 'polypeptide(L)'
;MIPKVEEGYVPKKRNADAKHVFSSPEGERLLAYLSRTEVWATTAGMATNALTTARQEGRRDLVIEITRWIQEERDGGTKRQHEAEK
;
A
#
# COMPACT_ATOMS: atom_id res chain seq x y z
N MET A 1 17.05 -11.52 4.53
CA MET A 1 16.72 -12.25 3.30
C MET A 1 15.35 -11.83 2.78
N ILE A 2 15.24 -11.59 1.49
CA ILE A 2 13.96 -11.21 0.88
C ILE A 2 13.27 -12.48 0.39
N PRO A 3 12.04 -12.74 0.85
CA PRO A 3 11.31 -13.94 0.41
C PRO A 3 10.94 -13.83 -1.06
N LYS A 4 10.86 -14.97 -1.71
CA LYS A 4 10.45 -15.04 -3.10
C LYS A 4 8.94 -15.16 -3.19
N VAL A 5 8.37 -14.55 -4.22
CA VAL A 5 6.94 -14.67 -4.48
C VAL A 5 6.64 -16.05 -5.06
N GLU A 6 5.59 -16.69 -4.55
CA GLU A 6 5.15 -17.97 -5.05
C GLU A 6 4.57 -17.84 -6.46
N GLU A 7 4.71 -18.91 -7.27
CA GLU A 7 4.06 -18.95 -8.56
C GLU A 7 2.55 -18.92 -8.36
N GLY A 8 1.87 -18.15 -9.18
CA GLY A 8 0.42 -18.02 -9.08
C GLY A 8 -0.04 -16.98 -8.05
N TYR A 9 0.89 -16.25 -7.46
CA TYR A 9 0.52 -15.16 -6.56
C TYR A 9 0.02 -13.98 -7.39
N VAL A 10 -1.30 -13.85 -7.45
CA VAL A 10 -1.96 -12.86 -8.30
C VAL A 10 -2.33 -11.62 -7.51
N PRO A 11 -2.58 -10.48 -8.19
CA PRO A 11 -2.95 -9.23 -7.50
C PRO A 11 -4.13 -9.35 -6.55
N LYS A 12 -5.07 -10.21 -6.85
CA LYS A 12 -6.22 -10.44 -5.97
C LYS A 12 -5.79 -11.01 -4.62
N LYS A 13 -4.85 -11.95 -4.62
CA LYS A 13 -4.30 -12.52 -3.39
C LYS A 13 -3.49 -11.48 -2.64
N ARG A 14 -2.71 -10.70 -3.37
CA ARG A 14 -1.92 -9.62 -2.80
C ARG A 14 -2.80 -8.63 -2.05
N ASN A 15 -3.92 -8.23 -2.65
CA ASN A 15 -4.84 -7.28 -2.05
C ASN A 15 -5.48 -7.86 -0.77
N ALA A 16 -5.89 -9.13 -0.84
CA ALA A 16 -6.47 -9.81 0.32
C ALA A 16 -5.45 -9.92 1.46
N ASP A 17 -4.21 -10.27 1.13
CA ASP A 17 -3.13 -10.37 2.11
C ASP A 17 -2.82 -9.01 2.73
N ALA A 18 -2.77 -7.96 1.93
CA ALA A 18 -2.52 -6.62 2.42
C ALA A 18 -3.61 -6.19 3.39
N LYS A 19 -4.86 -6.42 3.03
CA LYS A 19 -5.98 -6.11 3.91
C LYS A 19 -5.88 -6.88 5.22
N HIS A 20 -5.57 -8.18 5.14
CA HIS A 20 -5.46 -9.01 6.33
C HIS A 20 -4.36 -8.51 7.28
N VAL A 21 -3.18 -8.26 6.75
CA VAL A 21 -2.04 -7.83 7.55
C VAL A 21 -2.28 -6.46 8.17
N PHE A 22 -2.77 -5.52 7.39
CA PHE A 22 -2.92 -4.13 7.84
C PHE A 22 -4.26 -3.84 8.50
N SER A 23 -5.10 -4.86 8.70
CA SER A 23 -6.31 -4.72 9.52
C SER A 23 -6.07 -5.14 10.96
N SER A 24 -4.94 -5.78 11.26
CA SER A 24 -4.56 -6.06 12.63
C SER A 24 -4.15 -4.76 13.35
N PRO A 25 -4.26 -4.69 14.68
CA PRO A 25 -3.81 -3.50 15.41
C PRO A 25 -2.36 -3.13 15.13
N GLU A 26 -1.49 -4.13 15.03
CA GLU A 26 -0.08 -3.92 14.72
C GLU A 26 0.10 -3.42 13.31
N GLY A 27 -0.62 -4.01 12.37
CA GLY A 27 -0.56 -3.60 10.96
C GLY A 27 -1.08 -2.18 10.76
N GLU A 28 -2.16 -1.83 11.43
CA GLU A 28 -2.71 -0.47 11.36
C GLU A 28 -1.71 0.55 11.89
N ARG A 29 -1.08 0.25 13.01
CA ARG A 29 -0.08 1.15 13.57
C ARG A 29 1.12 1.30 12.65
N LEU A 30 1.57 0.21 12.07
CA LEU A 30 2.70 0.24 11.16
C LEU A 30 2.38 1.03 9.90
N LEU A 31 1.20 0.80 9.33
CA LEU A 31 0.79 1.53 8.13
C LEU A 31 0.62 3.03 8.42
N ALA A 32 0.08 3.37 9.59
CA ALA A 32 -0.03 4.76 10.01
C ALA A 32 1.34 5.41 10.14
N TYR A 33 2.30 4.68 10.71
CA TYR A 33 3.67 5.17 10.84
C TYR A 33 4.30 5.41 9.45
N LEU A 34 4.17 4.44 8.56
CA LEU A 34 4.70 4.56 7.21
C LEU A 34 4.05 5.71 6.44
N SER A 35 2.75 5.88 6.59
CA SER A 35 2.05 6.97 5.94
C SER A 35 2.55 8.31 6.45
N ARG A 36 2.76 8.41 7.75
CA ARG A 36 3.26 9.64 8.35
C ARG A 36 4.67 9.96 7.89
N THR A 37 5.56 8.97 7.86
CA THR A 37 6.96 9.20 7.55
C THR A 37 7.26 9.30 6.07
N GLU A 38 6.53 8.57 5.23
CA GLU A 38 6.85 8.49 3.81
C GLU A 38 5.89 9.27 2.91
N VAL A 39 4.67 9.50 3.36
CA VAL A 39 3.66 10.18 2.54
C VAL A 39 3.42 11.61 3.02
N TRP A 40 3.13 11.78 4.30
CA TRP A 40 2.75 13.07 4.86
C TRP A 40 3.93 13.95 5.27
N ALA A 41 5.09 13.34 5.55
CA ALA A 41 6.27 14.12 5.88
C ALA A 41 6.71 14.88 4.64
N THR A 42 6.91 16.18 4.78
CA THR A 42 7.36 16.97 3.65
C THR A 42 8.84 16.73 3.41
N THR A 43 9.20 16.60 2.14
CA THR A 43 10.58 16.51 1.74
C THR A 43 11.08 17.82 1.14
N ALA A 44 10.23 18.82 1.10
CA ALA A 44 10.58 20.13 0.56
C ALA A 44 11.73 20.73 1.33
N GLY A 45 12.75 21.17 0.65
CA GLY A 45 13.95 21.73 1.26
C GLY A 45 14.95 20.70 1.73
N MET A 46 14.61 19.44 1.73
CA MET A 46 15.52 18.36 2.13
C MET A 46 16.12 17.66 0.93
N ALA A 47 15.40 17.60 -0.15
CA ALA A 47 15.89 16.99 -1.37
C ALA A 47 16.87 17.94 -2.04
N THR A 48 18.13 17.51 -2.10
CA THR A 48 19.19 18.35 -2.64
C THR A 48 19.52 18.01 -4.08
N ASN A 49 18.99 16.91 -4.59
CA ASN A 49 19.23 16.52 -5.98
C ASN A 49 18.11 15.59 -6.46
N ALA A 50 18.10 15.38 -7.78
CA ALA A 50 17.05 14.57 -8.41
C ALA A 50 17.04 13.12 -7.93
N LEU A 51 18.21 12.57 -7.66
CA LEU A 51 18.30 11.18 -7.20
C LEU A 51 17.66 10.99 -5.82
N THR A 52 17.95 11.90 -4.90
CA THR A 52 17.37 11.87 -3.56
C THR A 52 15.86 12.03 -3.64
N THR A 53 15.39 12.96 -4.45
CA THR A 53 13.96 13.18 -4.66
C THR A 53 13.30 11.94 -5.24
N ALA A 54 13.91 11.34 -6.25
CA ALA A 54 13.35 10.14 -6.87
C ALA A 54 13.22 8.98 -5.88
N ARG A 55 14.21 8.81 -5.02
CA ARG A 55 14.17 7.75 -3.99
C ARG A 55 13.04 7.99 -2.99
N GLN A 56 12.87 9.23 -2.56
CA GLN A 56 11.81 9.58 -1.63
C GLN A 56 10.43 9.41 -2.25
N GLU A 57 10.29 9.79 -3.50
CA GLU A 57 9.04 9.59 -4.23
C GLU A 57 8.72 8.11 -4.40
N GLY A 58 9.73 7.28 -4.65
CA GLY A 58 9.56 5.84 -4.74
C GLY A 58 9.06 5.23 -3.44
N ARG A 59 9.59 5.66 -2.32
CA ARG A 59 9.17 5.19 -1.00
C ARG A 59 7.73 5.62 -0.71
N ARG A 60 7.41 6.85 -1.02
CA ARG A 60 6.06 7.38 -0.90
C ARG A 60 5.08 6.59 -1.76
N ASP A 61 5.45 6.34 -3.01
CA ASP A 61 4.62 5.60 -3.95
C ASP A 61 4.35 4.19 -3.46
N LEU A 62 5.33 3.55 -2.85
CA LEU A 62 5.12 2.20 -2.31
C LEU A 62 4.07 2.19 -1.21
N VAL A 63 4.12 3.14 -0.30
CA VAL A 63 3.12 3.21 0.78
C VAL A 63 1.74 3.50 0.23
N ILE A 64 1.65 4.40 -0.76
CA ILE A 64 0.39 4.70 -1.43
C ILE A 64 -0.14 3.46 -2.14
N GLU A 65 0.74 2.69 -2.77
CA GLU A 65 0.37 1.46 -3.46
C GLU A 65 -0.22 0.42 -2.49
N ILE A 66 0.41 0.24 -1.33
CA ILE A 66 -0.11 -0.67 -0.30
C ILE A 66 -1.51 -0.24 0.14
N THR A 67 -1.70 1.04 0.35
CA THR A 67 -3.01 1.58 0.74
C THR A 67 -4.04 1.31 -0.34
N ARG A 68 -3.64 1.44 -1.60
CA ARG A 68 -4.51 1.15 -2.74
C ARG A 68 -4.93 -0.31 -2.78
N TRP A 69 -4.01 -1.24 -2.50
CA TRP A 69 -4.34 -2.66 -2.47
C TRP A 69 -5.42 -2.96 -1.45
N ILE A 70 -5.31 -2.35 -0.28
CA ILE A 70 -6.31 -2.52 0.78
C ILE A 70 -7.65 -1.96 0.33
N GLN A 71 -7.63 -0.78 -0.27
CA GLN A 71 -8.84 -0.12 -0.73
C GLN A 71 -9.51 -0.90 -1.86
N GLU A 72 -8.73 -1.44 -2.79
CA GLU A 72 -9.25 -2.26 -3.88
C GLU A 72 -9.93 -3.52 -3.36
N GLU A 73 -9.39 -4.13 -2.31
CA GLU A 73 -10.02 -5.30 -1.71
C GLU A 73 -11.38 -4.95 -1.12
N ARG A 74 -11.48 -3.83 -0.44
CA ARG A 74 -12.75 -3.37 0.12
C ARG A 74 -13.75 -3.04 -0.98
N ASP A 75 -13.31 -2.28 -1.96
CA ASP A 75 -14.18 -1.86 -3.06
C ASP A 75 -14.56 -3.03 -3.94
N GLY A 76 -13.66 -3.97 -4.13
CA GLY A 76 -13.93 -5.17 -4.91
C GLY A 76 -15.09 -5.97 -4.35
N GLY A 77 -15.15 -6.11 -3.03
CA GLY A 77 -16.26 -6.76 -2.37
C GLY A 77 -17.57 -6.01 -2.60
N THR A 78 -17.52 -4.69 -2.45
CA THR A 78 -18.68 -3.84 -2.64
C THR A 78 -19.18 -3.88 -4.09
N LYS A 79 -18.26 -3.79 -5.03
CA LYS A 79 -18.60 -3.84 -6.45
C LYS A 79 -19.26 -5.16 -6.83
N ARG A 80 -18.75 -6.26 -6.30
CA ARG A 80 -19.33 -7.57 -6.60
C ARG A 80 -20.76 -7.66 -6.13
N GLN A 81 -21.05 -7.15 -4.94
CA GLN A 81 -22.41 -7.13 -4.42
C GLN A 81 -23.31 -6.27 -5.30
N HIS A 82 -22.81 -5.11 -5.69
CA HIS A 82 -23.57 -4.21 -6.54
C HIS A 82 -23.85 -4.81 -7.90
N GLU A 83 -22.86 -5.47 -8.49
CA GLU A 83 -23.05 -6.14 -9.79
C GLU A 83 -24.01 -7.29 -9.70
N ALA A 84 -24.00 -8.02 -8.58
CA ALA A 84 -24.91 -9.15 -8.39
C ALA A 84 -26.37 -8.72 -8.29
N GLU A 85 -26.59 -7.49 -7.86
CA GLU A 85 -27.94 -6.94 -7.76
C GLU A 85 -28.53 -6.48 -9.09
N LYS A 86 -27.69 -6.36 -10.09
CA LYS A 86 -28.14 -6.01 -11.44
C LYS A 86 -28.58 -7.25 -12.19
#